data_7541147ce5e5f78c93f4907651b1bbc1
#
_entry.id   7541147ce5e5f78c93f4907651b1bbc1
#
_cell.length_a   1.000
_cell.length_b   1.000
_cell.length_c   1.000
_cell.angle_alpha   90.00
_cell.angle_beta   90.00
_cell.angle_gamma   90.00
#
_symmetry.space_group_name_H-M   'P 1'
#
loop_
_entity.id
_entity.type
_entity.pdbx_description
1 polymer ?
#
loop_
_entity_poly.entity_id
_entity_poly.type
_entity_poly.pdbx_seq_one_letter_code
_entity_poly.pdbx_strand_id
1 'polypeptide(L)'
;MAKLDIKRNERDWAGQLISWIKSAIDRKTTVFQDATNDTSVKMKSGKTKFPDVLLFVDKTSGVIFNGWELKFPDTAVDDVVMLENALEKAQKLSSDSFVTWNGAEAVIWHVNDEKYSLDSLSKIKVYPKIPSISTREDLADPVKFAQHEPLLKERTEEILHDLDSLYRNGA
;
A
#
# COMPACT_ATOMS: atom_id res chain seq x y z
N MET A 1 14.70 -8.40 -33.68
CA MET A 1 14.30 -8.36 -32.25
C MET A 1 12.89 -8.91 -32.09
N ALA A 2 12.65 -9.67 -31.05
CA ALA A 2 11.30 -10.18 -30.75
C ALA A 2 10.52 -9.13 -29.96
N LYS A 3 9.23 -9.00 -30.25
CA LYS A 3 8.30 -8.20 -29.46
C LYS A 3 7.49 -9.18 -28.60
N LEU A 4 7.60 -9.07 -27.29
CA LEU A 4 6.90 -9.93 -26.35
C LEU A 4 5.62 -9.23 -25.85
N ASP A 5 4.55 -10.00 -25.66
CA ASP A 5 3.35 -9.54 -25.00
C ASP A 5 3.55 -9.72 -23.48
N ILE A 6 4.09 -8.70 -22.84
CA ILE A 6 4.45 -8.74 -21.42
C ILE A 6 3.35 -8.03 -20.63
N LYS A 7 2.79 -8.76 -19.65
CA LYS A 7 1.85 -8.20 -18.68
C LYS A 7 2.55 -7.96 -17.34
N ARG A 8 2.19 -6.87 -16.67
CA ARG A 8 2.69 -6.57 -15.33
C ARG A 8 1.90 -7.37 -14.30
N ASN A 9 2.56 -7.76 -13.22
CA ASN A 9 1.92 -8.42 -12.08
C ASN A 9 1.83 -7.45 -10.88
N GLU A 10 1.24 -7.91 -9.78
CA GLU A 10 1.11 -7.07 -8.58
C GLU A 10 2.47 -6.69 -8.00
N ARG A 11 3.49 -7.53 -8.13
CA ARG A 11 4.85 -7.23 -7.68
C ARG A 11 5.47 -6.09 -8.49
N ASP A 12 5.23 -6.02 -9.79
CA ASP A 12 5.66 -4.91 -10.64
C ASP A 12 4.98 -3.61 -10.22
N TRP A 13 3.69 -3.68 -9.91
CA TRP A 13 2.92 -2.57 -9.40
C TRP A 13 3.51 -2.08 -8.06
N ALA A 14 3.77 -2.99 -7.12
CA ALA A 14 4.36 -2.67 -5.82
C ALA A 14 5.76 -2.06 -5.99
N GLY A 15 6.60 -2.61 -6.85
CA GLY A 15 7.94 -2.10 -7.12
C GLY A 15 7.94 -0.68 -7.65
N GLN A 16 7.04 -0.39 -8.58
CA GLN A 16 6.89 0.95 -9.13
C GLN A 16 6.41 1.95 -8.07
N LEU A 17 5.43 1.54 -7.28
CA LEU A 17 4.92 2.36 -6.18
C LEU A 17 6.02 2.69 -5.16
N ILE A 18 6.81 1.70 -4.77
CA ILE A 18 7.93 1.90 -3.85
C ILE A 18 8.94 2.90 -4.42
N SER A 19 9.21 2.84 -5.71
CA SER A 19 10.08 3.81 -6.39
C SER A 19 9.52 5.23 -6.26
N TRP A 20 8.23 5.43 -6.46
CA TRP A 20 7.59 6.74 -6.29
C TRP A 20 7.63 7.22 -4.83
N ILE A 21 7.40 6.30 -3.88
CA ILE A 21 7.48 6.62 -2.45
C ILE A 21 8.90 7.08 -2.10
N LYS A 22 9.94 6.37 -2.54
CA LYS A 22 11.33 6.75 -2.29
C LYS A 22 11.67 8.12 -2.88
N SER A 23 11.19 8.41 -4.09
CA SER A 23 11.34 9.72 -4.70
C SER A 23 10.70 10.83 -3.85
N ALA A 24 9.50 10.58 -3.33
CA ALA A 24 8.82 11.53 -2.45
C ALA A 24 9.57 11.73 -1.13
N ILE A 25 10.09 10.64 -0.54
CA ILE A 25 10.89 10.66 0.69
C ILE A 25 12.15 11.51 0.51
N ASP A 26 12.81 11.40 -0.64
CA ASP A 26 14.04 12.15 -0.94
C ASP A 26 13.81 13.66 -0.94
N ARG A 27 12.59 14.13 -1.16
CA ARG A 27 12.24 15.55 -1.06
C ARG A 27 12.12 16.04 0.39
N LYS A 28 12.19 15.14 1.37
CA LYS A 28 12.18 15.43 2.81
C LYS A 28 10.94 16.23 3.28
N THR A 29 9.80 15.96 2.67
CA THR A 29 8.53 16.61 3.03
C THR A 29 7.73 15.82 4.06
N THR A 30 8.14 14.59 4.36
CA THR A 30 7.48 13.71 5.33
C THR A 30 8.47 13.19 6.37
N VAL A 31 7.94 12.61 7.45
CA VAL A 31 8.76 11.96 8.50
C VAL A 31 9.34 10.61 8.05
N PHE A 32 8.82 10.05 6.97
CA PHE A 32 9.21 8.71 6.53
C PHE A 32 10.60 8.69 5.93
N GLN A 33 11.35 7.62 6.19
CA GLN A 33 12.75 7.49 5.80
C GLN A 33 12.99 6.44 4.72
N ASP A 34 12.10 5.46 4.56
CA ASP A 34 12.24 4.43 3.54
C ASP A 34 10.93 3.69 3.30
N ALA A 35 10.90 2.96 2.20
CA ALA A 35 9.84 1.99 1.88
C ALA A 35 10.48 0.78 1.21
N THR A 36 9.95 -0.42 1.49
CA THR A 36 10.47 -1.66 0.91
C THR A 36 9.39 -2.72 0.82
N ASN A 37 9.60 -3.71 -0.04
CA ASN A 37 8.79 -4.93 -0.11
C ASN A 37 9.61 -6.19 0.22
N ASP A 38 10.87 -6.03 0.62
CA ASP A 38 11.79 -7.15 0.80
C ASP A 38 11.70 -7.80 2.18
N THR A 39 11.02 -7.16 3.14
CA THR A 39 10.93 -7.67 4.50
C THR A 39 9.76 -8.65 4.63
N SER A 40 10.06 -9.87 5.03
CA SER A 40 9.04 -10.88 5.30
C SER A 40 8.39 -10.69 6.66
N VAL A 41 7.09 -10.98 6.74
CA VAL A 41 6.32 -10.98 7.99
C VAL A 41 5.85 -12.39 8.28
N LYS A 42 6.21 -12.92 9.47
CA LYS A 42 5.80 -14.26 9.88
C LYS A 42 4.36 -14.21 10.38
N MET A 43 3.48 -14.98 9.74
CA MET A 43 2.06 -15.02 10.05
C MET A 43 1.75 -15.96 11.22
N LYS A 44 0.53 -15.82 11.80
CA LYS A 44 0.03 -16.71 12.88
C LYS A 44 0.02 -18.17 12.49
N SER A 45 -0.21 -18.47 11.22
CA SER A 45 -0.19 -19.82 10.66
C SER A 45 1.21 -20.46 10.62
N GLY A 46 2.24 -19.73 11.04
CA GLY A 46 3.64 -20.15 10.91
C GLY A 46 4.24 -19.87 9.54
N LYS A 47 3.43 -19.49 8.57
CA LYS A 47 3.89 -19.10 7.22
C LYS A 47 4.52 -17.71 7.26
N THR A 48 5.48 -17.50 6.36
CA THR A 48 6.10 -16.18 6.15
C THR A 48 5.47 -15.55 4.92
N LYS A 49 4.98 -14.32 5.04
CA LYS A 49 4.47 -13.54 3.91
C LYS A 49 5.25 -12.24 3.78
N PHE A 50 5.38 -11.79 2.54
CA PHE A 50 5.99 -10.50 2.23
C PHE A 50 4.87 -9.46 2.12
N PRO A 51 4.95 -8.35 2.85
CA PRO A 51 4.04 -7.23 2.62
C PRO A 51 4.32 -6.62 1.25
N ASP A 52 3.28 -6.07 0.64
CA ASP A 52 3.44 -5.40 -0.65
C ASP A 52 4.28 -4.14 -0.51
N VAL A 53 4.02 -3.35 0.54
CA VAL A 53 4.82 -2.17 0.90
C VAL A 53 4.95 -2.09 2.41
N LEU A 54 6.16 -1.84 2.89
CA LEU A 54 6.44 -1.42 4.28
C LEU A 54 6.94 0.02 4.27
N LEU A 55 6.36 0.85 5.11
CA LEU A 55 6.73 2.26 5.25
C LEU A 55 7.44 2.47 6.59
N PHE A 56 8.66 2.98 6.54
CA PHE A 56 9.52 3.15 7.71
C PHE A 56 9.57 4.60 8.19
N VAL A 57 9.47 4.80 9.50
CA VAL A 57 9.77 6.09 10.16
C VAL A 57 11.23 6.16 10.58
N ASP A 58 11.85 5.03 10.87
CA ASP A 58 13.30 4.95 11.15
C ASP A 58 13.89 3.76 10.41
N LYS A 59 14.63 4.05 9.36
CA LYS A 59 15.27 3.07 8.50
C LYS A 59 16.36 2.28 9.25
N THR A 60 17.16 2.98 10.05
CA THR A 60 18.34 2.40 10.72
C THR A 60 17.94 1.42 11.80
N SER A 61 16.97 1.79 12.64
CA SER A 61 16.49 0.93 13.72
C SER A 61 15.31 0.04 13.29
N GLY A 62 14.86 0.15 12.06
CA GLY A 62 13.81 -0.70 11.52
C GLY A 62 12.42 -0.43 12.08
N VAL A 63 12.13 0.81 12.48
CA VAL A 63 10.82 1.18 13.00
C VAL A 63 9.85 1.41 11.83
N ILE A 64 8.82 0.57 11.78
CA ILE A 64 7.83 0.57 10.70
C ILE A 64 6.60 1.34 11.16
N PHE A 65 6.08 2.22 10.30
CA PHE A 65 4.82 2.90 10.54
C PHE A 65 3.64 1.99 10.20
N ASN A 66 3.57 1.53 8.97
CA ASN A 66 2.53 0.60 8.54
C ASN A 66 2.91 -0.18 7.29
N GLY A 67 2.02 -1.10 6.89
CA GLY A 67 2.10 -1.84 5.64
C GLY A 67 0.97 -1.45 4.70
N TRP A 68 1.17 -1.68 3.41
CA TRP A 68 0.16 -1.46 2.38
C TRP A 68 -0.11 -2.77 1.64
N GLU A 69 -1.38 -3.06 1.40
CA GLU A 69 -1.82 -4.18 0.58
C GLU A 69 -2.28 -3.66 -0.79
N LEU A 70 -1.71 -4.23 -1.84
CA LEU A 70 -2.00 -3.81 -3.21
C LEU A 70 -2.71 -4.94 -3.96
N LYS A 71 -3.67 -4.58 -4.78
CA LYS A 71 -4.37 -5.46 -5.69
C LYS A 71 -4.56 -4.77 -7.03
N PHE A 72 -4.99 -5.53 -8.03
CA PHE A 72 -5.47 -4.95 -9.27
C PHE A 72 -6.93 -4.52 -9.13
N PRO A 73 -7.44 -3.69 -10.06
CA PRO A 73 -8.80 -3.14 -9.94
C PRO A 73 -9.95 -4.15 -9.92
N ASP A 74 -9.69 -5.40 -10.27
CA ASP A 74 -10.67 -6.48 -10.18
C ASP A 74 -10.91 -6.98 -8.75
N THR A 75 -10.14 -6.51 -7.77
CA THR A 75 -10.33 -6.79 -6.35
C THR A 75 -10.76 -5.51 -5.64
N ALA A 76 -11.84 -5.56 -4.87
CA ALA A 76 -12.29 -4.42 -4.07
C ALA A 76 -11.30 -4.11 -2.93
N VAL A 77 -11.14 -2.83 -2.59
CA VAL A 77 -10.23 -2.41 -1.51
C VAL A 77 -10.69 -2.84 -0.12
N ASP A 78 -11.94 -3.25 0.02
CA ASP A 78 -12.53 -3.79 1.25
C ASP A 78 -12.82 -5.29 1.15
N ASP A 79 -12.22 -5.98 0.18
CA ASP A 79 -12.32 -7.43 0.08
C ASP A 79 -11.92 -8.09 1.41
N VAL A 80 -12.77 -9.00 1.90
CA VAL A 80 -12.59 -9.61 3.24
C VAL A 80 -11.25 -10.31 3.38
N VAL A 81 -10.85 -11.10 2.38
CA VAL A 81 -9.57 -11.82 2.41
C VAL A 81 -8.40 -10.86 2.44
N MET A 82 -8.47 -9.78 1.65
CA MET A 82 -7.46 -8.72 1.63
C MET A 82 -7.35 -8.05 3.00
N LEU A 83 -8.48 -7.71 3.61
CA LEU A 83 -8.50 -7.09 4.94
C LEU A 83 -7.99 -8.02 6.04
N GLU A 84 -8.34 -9.30 6.00
CA GLU A 84 -7.84 -10.29 6.95
C GLU A 84 -6.32 -10.41 6.87
N ASN A 85 -5.77 -10.48 5.68
CA ASN A 85 -4.32 -10.53 5.47
C ASN A 85 -3.63 -9.24 5.96
N ALA A 86 -4.22 -8.09 5.67
CA ALA A 86 -3.68 -6.80 6.12
C ALA A 86 -3.69 -6.69 7.64
N LEU A 87 -4.77 -7.11 8.29
CA LEU A 87 -4.88 -7.13 9.75
C LEU A 87 -3.86 -8.03 10.41
N GLU A 88 -3.66 -9.23 9.88
CA GLU A 88 -2.68 -10.16 10.43
C GLU A 88 -1.26 -9.60 10.34
N LYS A 89 -0.92 -8.98 9.21
CA LYS A 89 0.37 -8.31 9.03
C LYS A 89 0.50 -7.11 9.97
N ALA A 90 -0.53 -6.28 10.09
CA ALA A 90 -0.54 -5.12 10.99
C ALA A 90 -0.32 -5.54 12.44
N GLN A 91 -0.95 -6.62 12.87
CA GLN A 91 -0.76 -7.18 14.22
C GLN A 91 0.68 -7.60 14.45
N LYS A 92 1.29 -8.27 13.49
CA LYS A 92 2.70 -8.69 13.57
C LYS A 92 3.65 -7.49 13.62
N LEU A 93 3.31 -6.42 12.95
CA LEU A 93 4.09 -5.18 12.92
C LEU A 93 3.79 -4.26 14.11
N SER A 94 2.80 -4.61 14.94
CA SER A 94 2.26 -3.72 15.99
C SER A 94 1.84 -2.36 15.45
N SER A 95 1.28 -2.36 14.25
CA SER A 95 0.78 -1.16 13.59
C SER A 95 -0.72 -1.03 13.75
N ASP A 96 -1.20 0.16 14.05
CA ASP A 96 -2.63 0.44 14.21
C ASP A 96 -3.28 1.01 12.94
N SER A 97 -2.54 1.03 11.86
CA SER A 97 -3.05 1.49 10.56
C SER A 97 -2.48 0.66 9.42
N PHE A 98 -3.18 0.65 8.30
CA PHE A 98 -2.69 0.10 7.05
C PHE A 98 -3.43 0.73 5.87
N VAL A 99 -2.89 0.53 4.67
CA VAL A 99 -3.48 1.03 3.43
C VAL A 99 -3.88 -0.15 2.56
N THR A 100 -5.07 -0.08 1.95
CA THR A 100 -5.43 -0.96 0.84
C THR A 100 -5.62 -0.12 -0.42
N TRP A 101 -5.07 -0.59 -1.54
CA TRP A 101 -5.11 0.14 -2.80
C TRP A 101 -5.16 -0.83 -3.98
N ASN A 102 -6.14 -0.64 -4.86
CA ASN A 102 -6.29 -1.46 -6.06
C ASN A 102 -5.99 -0.70 -7.36
N GLY A 103 -5.35 0.45 -7.26
CA GLY A 103 -5.08 1.33 -8.39
C GLY A 103 -6.18 2.34 -8.61
N ALA A 104 -7.44 1.93 -8.60
CA ALA A 104 -8.59 2.81 -8.77
C ALA A 104 -9.01 3.49 -7.46
N GLU A 105 -9.09 2.70 -6.39
CA GLU A 105 -9.52 3.14 -5.07
C GLU A 105 -8.45 2.84 -4.03
N ALA A 106 -8.39 3.69 -2.99
CA ALA A 106 -7.50 3.48 -1.86
C ALA A 106 -8.20 3.88 -0.57
N VAL A 107 -7.85 3.21 0.52
CA VAL A 107 -8.38 3.49 1.85
C VAL A 107 -7.25 3.39 2.87
N ILE A 108 -7.20 4.35 3.79
CA ILE A 108 -6.38 4.26 4.99
C ILE A 108 -7.29 3.75 6.11
N TRP A 109 -6.91 2.63 6.70
CA TRP A 109 -7.67 1.97 7.76
C TRP A 109 -7.01 2.18 9.12
N HIS A 110 -7.84 2.28 10.16
CA HIS A 110 -7.42 2.29 11.56
C HIS A 110 -7.93 1.04 12.25
N VAL A 111 -7.07 0.43 13.06
CA VAL A 111 -7.40 -0.74 13.87
C VAL A 111 -7.70 -0.25 15.29
N ASN A 112 -8.95 -0.45 15.74
CA ASN A 112 -9.44 0.12 17.01
C ASN A 112 -9.36 -0.81 18.20
N ASP A 113 -8.95 -2.08 18.03
CA ASP A 113 -8.80 -3.00 19.14
C ASP A 113 -7.49 -3.79 19.10
N GLU A 114 -7.08 -4.31 20.26
CA GLU A 114 -5.84 -5.08 20.42
C GLU A 114 -5.91 -6.47 19.78
N LYS A 115 -7.09 -6.93 19.42
CA LYS A 115 -7.31 -8.25 18.81
C LYS A 115 -7.16 -8.21 17.29
N TYR A 116 -7.08 -7.03 16.72
CA TYR A 116 -6.99 -6.87 15.26
C TYR A 116 -8.13 -7.57 14.53
N SER A 117 -9.37 -7.35 15.00
CA SER A 117 -10.55 -7.94 14.39
C SER A 117 -11.10 -7.07 13.25
N LEU A 118 -11.78 -7.71 12.30
CA LEU A 118 -12.44 -6.99 11.20
C LEU A 118 -13.45 -5.97 11.73
N ASP A 119 -14.16 -6.29 12.81
CA ASP A 119 -15.16 -5.42 13.40
C ASP A 119 -14.57 -4.14 14.00
N SER A 120 -13.27 -4.14 14.29
CA SER A 120 -12.59 -2.99 14.88
C SER A 120 -12.13 -1.98 13.84
N LEU A 121 -12.22 -2.29 12.56
CA LEU A 121 -11.71 -1.42 11.50
C LEU A 121 -12.59 -0.19 11.31
N SER A 122 -11.95 0.96 11.17
CA SER A 122 -12.59 2.18 10.70
C SER A 122 -11.78 2.80 9.57
N LYS A 123 -12.48 3.51 8.69
CA LYS A 123 -11.83 4.20 7.57
C LYS A 123 -11.37 5.58 8.04
N ILE A 124 -10.07 5.84 8.02
CA ILE A 124 -9.52 7.17 8.30
C ILE A 124 -9.71 8.08 7.09
N LYS A 125 -9.40 7.56 5.91
CA LYS A 125 -9.49 8.30 4.65
C LYS A 125 -9.90 7.36 3.53
N VAL A 126 -10.87 7.80 2.73
CA VAL A 126 -11.27 7.11 1.51
C VAL A 126 -10.93 8.02 0.34
N TYR A 127 -10.14 7.50 -0.59
CA TYR A 127 -9.76 8.26 -1.80
C TYR A 127 -10.77 7.98 -2.90
N PRO A 128 -11.21 9.02 -3.63
CA PRO A 128 -12.17 8.84 -4.70
C PRO A 128 -11.58 7.97 -5.81
N LYS A 129 -12.46 7.19 -6.43
CA LYS A 129 -12.09 6.33 -7.54
C LYS A 129 -11.49 7.16 -8.68
N ILE A 130 -10.37 6.69 -9.24
CA ILE A 130 -9.82 7.24 -10.47
C ILE A 130 -10.66 6.67 -11.63
N PRO A 131 -11.48 7.50 -12.32
CA PRO A 131 -12.47 6.96 -13.27
C PRO A 131 -11.88 6.18 -14.44
N SER A 132 -10.65 6.52 -14.86
CA SER A 132 -9.99 5.87 -15.97
C SER A 132 -9.40 4.50 -15.63
N ILE A 133 -9.39 4.12 -14.36
CA ILE A 133 -8.85 2.83 -13.89
C ILE A 133 -10.02 1.99 -13.40
N SER A 134 -10.40 0.96 -14.17
CA SER A 134 -11.57 0.15 -13.84
C SER A 134 -11.36 -1.35 -14.01
N THR A 135 -10.38 -1.75 -14.81
CA THR A 135 -10.12 -3.16 -15.12
C THR A 135 -8.70 -3.54 -14.76
N ARG A 136 -8.47 -4.84 -14.61
CA ARG A 136 -7.13 -5.39 -14.36
C ARG A 136 -6.12 -4.89 -15.40
N GLU A 137 -6.54 -4.83 -16.68
CA GLU A 137 -5.66 -4.44 -17.78
C GLU A 137 -5.18 -2.99 -17.67
N ASP A 138 -5.91 -2.13 -16.98
CA ASP A 138 -5.49 -0.74 -16.80
C ASP A 138 -4.16 -0.63 -16.04
N LEU A 139 -3.83 -1.61 -15.21
CA LEU A 139 -2.54 -1.69 -14.52
C LEU A 139 -1.63 -2.79 -15.07
N ALA A 140 -2.19 -3.88 -15.59
CA ALA A 140 -1.41 -5.02 -16.08
C ALA A 140 -0.78 -4.76 -17.45
N ASP A 141 -1.46 -4.02 -18.32
CA ASP A 141 -0.91 -3.67 -19.62
C ASP A 141 0.09 -2.52 -19.48
N PRO A 142 1.36 -2.69 -19.94
CA PRO A 142 2.39 -1.66 -19.76
C PRO A 142 2.04 -0.30 -20.39
N VAL A 143 1.37 -0.30 -21.53
CA VAL A 143 0.98 0.95 -22.22
C VAL A 143 -0.10 1.67 -21.42
N LYS A 144 -1.12 0.95 -20.97
CA LYS A 144 -2.19 1.53 -20.14
C LYS A 144 -1.66 2.01 -18.80
N PHE A 145 -0.78 1.22 -18.17
CA PHE A 145 -0.13 1.63 -16.92
C PHE A 145 0.61 2.96 -17.08
N ALA A 146 1.38 3.10 -18.16
CA ALA A 146 2.11 4.34 -18.44
C ALA A 146 1.16 5.54 -18.60
N GLN A 147 -0.02 5.34 -19.18
CA GLN A 147 -1.02 6.38 -19.34
C GLN A 147 -1.59 6.84 -17.99
N HIS A 148 -1.69 5.93 -17.02
CA HIS A 148 -2.23 6.21 -15.67
C HIS A 148 -1.18 6.67 -14.68
N GLU A 149 0.10 6.59 -15.03
CA GLU A 149 1.22 6.89 -14.12
C GLU A 149 1.10 8.26 -13.44
N PRO A 150 0.79 9.38 -14.12
CA PRO A 150 0.68 10.67 -13.45
C PRO A 150 -0.37 10.69 -12.34
N LEU A 151 -1.52 10.06 -12.55
CA LEU A 151 -2.59 9.98 -11.56
C LEU A 151 -2.21 9.08 -10.38
N LEU A 152 -1.53 7.98 -10.66
CA LEU A 152 -1.07 7.05 -9.61
C LEU A 152 0.02 7.69 -8.75
N LYS A 153 0.94 8.44 -9.35
CA LYS A 153 1.97 9.18 -8.61
C LYS A 153 1.36 10.25 -7.72
N GLU A 154 0.41 11.01 -8.24
CA GLU A 154 -0.31 12.02 -7.46
C GLU A 154 -1.02 11.39 -6.27
N ARG A 155 -1.71 10.28 -6.47
CA ARG A 155 -2.38 9.54 -5.38
C ARG A 155 -1.38 9.04 -4.35
N THR A 156 -0.22 8.56 -4.78
CA THR A 156 0.85 8.15 -3.87
C THR A 156 1.26 9.28 -2.95
N GLU A 157 1.46 10.48 -3.49
CA GLU A 157 1.84 11.66 -2.71
C GLU A 157 0.73 12.08 -1.75
N GLU A 158 -0.53 12.03 -2.16
CA GLU A 158 -1.67 12.31 -1.29
C GLU A 158 -1.70 11.34 -0.10
N ILE A 159 -1.55 10.05 -0.35
CA ILE A 159 -1.54 9.03 0.71
C ILE A 159 -0.39 9.28 1.69
N LEU A 160 0.82 9.51 1.18
CA LEU A 160 1.99 9.79 2.02
C LEU A 160 1.79 11.02 2.88
N HIS A 161 1.22 12.09 2.32
CA HIS A 161 0.94 13.32 3.05
C HIS A 161 -0.07 13.05 4.18
N ASP A 162 -1.13 12.32 3.91
CA ASP A 162 -2.15 11.99 4.91
C ASP A 162 -1.59 11.06 6.00
N LEU A 163 -0.73 10.11 5.66
CA LEU A 163 -0.06 9.26 6.64
C LEU A 163 0.95 10.04 7.49
N ASP A 164 1.66 11.00 6.90
CA ASP A 164 2.56 11.90 7.63
C ASP A 164 1.77 12.72 8.67
N SER A 165 0.63 13.27 8.27
CA SER A 165 -0.26 13.99 9.18
C SER A 165 -0.77 13.10 10.30
N LEU A 166 -1.15 11.88 9.98
CA LEU A 166 -1.60 10.88 10.96
C LEU A 166 -0.51 10.61 11.99
N TYR A 167 0.72 10.37 11.55
CA TYR A 167 1.86 10.16 12.44
C TYR A 167 2.15 11.36 13.34
N ARG A 168 2.17 12.57 12.76
CA ARG A 168 2.49 13.80 13.50
C ARG A 168 1.42 14.14 14.53
N ASN A 169 0.17 13.72 14.32
CA ASN A 169 -0.93 13.95 15.25
C ASN A 169 -1.01 12.88 16.35
N GLY A 170 -0.01 12.03 16.48
CA GLY A 170 0.09 11.06 17.55
C GLY A 170 -0.81 9.83 17.37
N ALA A 171 -1.23 9.57 16.17
CA ALA A 171 -2.04 8.39 15.88
C ALA A 171 -1.17 7.17 15.62
#